data_64b295a60e2a5a3b7f007c9718b2d1e6
#
_entry.id   64b295a60e2a5a3b7f007c9718b2d1e6
#
_cell.length_a   1.000
_cell.length_b   1.000
_cell.length_c   1.000
_cell.angle_alpha   90.00
_cell.angle_beta   90.00
_cell.angle_gamma   90.00
#
_symmetry.space_group_name_H-M   'P 1'
#
loop_
_entity.id
_entity.type
_entity.pdbx_description
1 polymer ?
#
loop_
_entity_poly.entity_id
_entity_poly.type
_entity_poly.pdbx_seq_one_letter_code
_entity_poly.pdbx_strand_id
1 'polypeptide(L)'
;KSDSYMNKIESRREISILVNTFYERIRNHETLGPIFNNRIPADKWPEHLDKLTDFWETNLFGIPKFRGNPSKKHIEVDVNLGYTIDQTHFGKWLQLWLESIDEMYEGLYATKAKQFARKMATGQFMTIWQNRPNEFKAKG
;
A
#
# COMPACT_ATOMS: atom_id res chain seq x y z
N LYS A 1 30.93 10.41 -4.97
CA LYS A 1 30.57 10.15 -4.74
C LYS A 1 29.93 9.93 -4.47
N SER A 2 29.61 10.00 -4.50
CA SER A 2 28.98 9.84 -4.23
C SER A 2 28.41 9.39 -3.93
N ASP A 3 28.78 9.68 -4.34
CA ASP A 3 28.13 9.24 -4.20
C ASP A 3 26.97 8.81 -3.63
N SER A 4 26.20 8.37 -4.12
CA SER A 4 24.99 7.91 -3.50
C SER A 4 25.25 6.63 -2.73
N TYR A 5 24.83 6.61 -1.46
CA TYR A 5 24.97 5.42 -0.62
C TYR A 5 23.64 4.72 -0.41
N MET A 6 22.65 5.04 -1.23
CA MET A 6 21.36 4.40 -1.07
C MET A 6 21.39 2.97 -1.56
N ASN A 7 20.72 2.12 -0.83
CA ASN A 7 20.64 0.71 -1.16
C ASN A 7 19.68 0.48 -2.31
N LYS A 8 19.79 -0.69 -2.90
CA LYS A 8 18.85 -1.15 -3.92
C LYS A 8 17.98 -2.25 -3.36
N ILE A 9 16.79 -2.38 -3.91
CA ILE A 9 15.90 -3.49 -3.54
C ILE A 9 16.36 -4.70 -4.34
N GLU A 10 16.96 -5.67 -3.66
CA GLU A 10 17.54 -6.84 -4.32
C GLU A 10 16.97 -8.16 -3.83
N SER A 11 16.26 -8.14 -2.69
CA SER A 11 15.78 -9.36 -2.09
C SER A 11 14.56 -9.07 -1.21
N ARG A 12 13.97 -10.14 -0.67
CA ARG A 12 12.87 -10.03 0.29
C ARG A 12 13.26 -9.17 1.49
N ARG A 13 14.52 -9.20 1.90
CA ARG A 13 14.97 -8.43 3.06
C ARG A 13 14.68 -6.94 2.87
N GLU A 14 15.08 -6.36 1.74
CA GLU A 14 14.86 -4.95 1.49
C GLU A 14 13.37 -4.63 1.38
N ILE A 15 12.61 -5.51 0.75
CA ILE A 15 11.16 -5.33 0.66
C ILE A 15 10.55 -5.32 2.06
N SER A 16 10.95 -6.25 2.92
CA SER A 16 10.43 -6.32 4.28
C SER A 16 10.74 -5.06 5.07
N ILE A 17 11.97 -4.55 4.97
CA ILE A 17 12.35 -3.32 5.65
C ILE A 17 11.50 -2.15 5.16
N LEU A 18 11.31 -2.05 3.86
CA LEU A 18 10.48 -1.00 3.27
C LEU A 18 9.03 -1.09 3.74
N VAL A 19 8.45 -2.28 3.66
CA VAL A 19 7.06 -2.51 4.06
C VAL A 19 6.86 -2.17 5.53
N ASN A 20 7.76 -2.63 6.38
CA ASN A 20 7.65 -2.36 7.82
C ASN A 20 7.79 -0.88 8.13
N THR A 21 8.74 -0.20 7.51
CA THR A 21 8.93 1.23 7.71
C THR A 21 7.72 2.02 7.24
N PHE A 22 7.21 1.67 6.05
CA PHE A 22 6.06 2.34 5.47
C PHE A 22 4.82 2.20 6.36
N TYR A 23 4.52 0.98 6.81
CA TYR A 23 3.30 0.77 7.60
C TYR A 23 3.42 1.31 9.01
N GLU A 24 4.62 1.48 9.53
CA GLU A 24 4.79 2.24 10.77
C GLU A 24 4.32 3.68 10.55
N ARG A 25 4.70 4.28 9.43
CA ARG A 25 4.26 5.63 9.08
C ARG A 25 2.76 5.72 8.85
N ILE A 26 2.20 4.72 8.16
CA ILE A 26 0.75 4.63 7.93
C ILE A 26 0.00 4.58 9.27
N ARG A 27 0.46 3.72 10.19
CA ARG A 27 -0.23 3.54 11.45
C ARG A 27 -0.19 4.79 12.33
N ASN A 28 0.80 5.62 12.14
CA ASN A 28 0.94 6.88 12.88
C ASN A 28 0.39 8.08 12.10
N HIS A 29 -0.13 7.86 10.90
CA HIS A 29 -0.68 8.94 10.09
C HIS A 29 -2.03 9.36 10.64
N GLU A 30 -2.25 10.68 10.66
CA GLU A 30 -3.46 11.27 11.24
C GLU A 30 -4.75 10.72 10.62
N THR A 31 -4.79 10.61 9.31
CA THR A 31 -5.98 10.17 8.58
C THR A 31 -6.03 8.68 8.36
N LEU A 32 -4.90 8.09 7.93
CA LEU A 32 -4.86 6.69 7.54
C LEU A 32 -4.71 5.75 8.73
N GLY A 33 -4.04 6.21 9.78
CA GLY A 33 -3.79 5.37 10.94
C GLY A 33 -5.05 4.77 11.54
N PRO A 34 -6.08 5.58 11.82
CA PRO A 34 -7.32 5.04 12.38
C PRO A 34 -7.98 3.97 11.51
N ILE A 35 -7.93 4.14 10.18
CA ILE A 35 -8.52 3.16 9.27
C ILE A 35 -7.81 1.82 9.40
N PHE A 36 -6.47 1.84 9.32
CA PHE A 36 -5.69 0.61 9.38
C PHE A 36 -5.71 -0.02 10.77
N ASN A 37 -5.59 0.80 11.81
CA ASN A 37 -5.52 0.27 13.17
C ASN A 37 -6.87 -0.28 13.64
N ASN A 38 -7.97 0.23 13.13
CA ASN A 38 -9.29 -0.34 13.43
C ASN A 38 -9.53 -1.63 12.67
N ARG A 39 -8.96 -1.77 11.48
CA ARG A 39 -9.18 -2.95 10.65
C ARG A 39 -8.30 -4.12 11.10
N ILE A 40 -7.08 -3.83 11.52
CA ILE A 40 -6.08 -4.86 11.83
C ILE A 40 -5.74 -4.79 13.31
N PRO A 41 -6.09 -5.85 14.10
CA PRO A 41 -5.72 -5.88 15.51
C PRO A 41 -4.20 -5.79 15.70
N ALA A 42 -3.80 -5.19 16.81
CA ALA A 42 -2.38 -4.94 17.07
C ALA A 42 -1.54 -6.21 16.99
N ASP A 43 -2.05 -7.33 17.51
CA ASP A 43 -1.32 -8.60 17.52
C ASP A 43 -1.27 -9.29 16.16
N LYS A 44 -2.04 -8.79 15.18
CA LYS A 44 -2.05 -9.35 13.83
C LYS A 44 -1.14 -8.61 12.85
N TRP A 45 -0.55 -7.50 13.27
CA TRP A 45 0.30 -6.73 12.38
C TRP A 45 1.52 -7.51 11.87
N PRO A 46 2.22 -8.29 12.68
CA PRO A 46 3.37 -9.03 12.14
C PRO A 46 2.97 -9.96 10.98
N GLU A 47 1.88 -10.67 11.12
CA GLU A 47 1.37 -11.56 10.08
C GLU A 47 0.94 -10.78 8.84
N HIS A 48 0.29 -9.65 9.06
CA HIS A 48 -0.16 -8.79 7.96
C HIS A 48 1.02 -8.22 7.17
N LEU A 49 2.06 -7.77 7.88
CA LEU A 49 3.27 -7.24 7.23
C LEU A 49 3.98 -8.32 6.41
N ASP A 50 3.96 -9.56 6.89
CA ASP A 50 4.51 -10.68 6.13
C ASP A 50 3.75 -10.88 4.81
N LYS A 51 2.43 -10.81 4.86
CA LYS A 51 1.60 -10.94 3.65
C LYS A 51 1.85 -9.80 2.68
N LEU A 52 2.02 -8.60 3.19
CA LEU A 52 2.32 -7.45 2.34
C LEU A 52 3.70 -7.56 1.71
N THR A 53 4.65 -8.13 2.45
CA THR A 53 5.97 -8.41 1.90
C THR A 53 5.86 -9.44 0.79
N ASP A 54 5.06 -10.48 0.97
CA ASP A 54 4.78 -11.46 -0.08
C ASP A 54 4.18 -10.79 -1.32
N PHE A 55 3.23 -9.89 -1.10
CA PHE A 55 2.58 -9.16 -2.19
C PHE A 55 3.61 -8.41 -3.04
N TRP A 56 4.49 -7.65 -2.39
CA TRP A 56 5.48 -6.87 -3.11
C TRP A 56 6.56 -7.75 -3.75
N GLU A 57 6.93 -8.84 -3.09
CA GLU A 57 7.88 -9.79 -3.67
C GLU A 57 7.31 -10.41 -4.95
N THR A 58 6.05 -10.77 -4.91
CA THR A 58 5.37 -11.31 -6.09
C THR A 58 5.35 -10.29 -7.23
N ASN A 59 5.01 -9.05 -6.91
CA ASN A 59 4.84 -8.03 -7.95
C ASN A 59 6.15 -7.46 -8.48
N LEU A 60 7.19 -7.47 -7.68
CA LEU A 60 8.48 -6.93 -8.11
C LEU A 60 9.39 -8.00 -8.72
N PHE A 61 9.41 -9.18 -8.13
CA PHE A 61 10.33 -10.23 -8.55
C PHE A 61 9.68 -11.38 -9.29
N GLY A 62 8.35 -11.39 -9.37
CA GLY A 62 7.64 -12.49 -10.04
C GLY A 62 7.62 -13.78 -9.26
N ILE A 63 7.87 -13.72 -7.94
CA ILE A 63 7.86 -14.91 -7.09
C ILE A 63 6.43 -15.16 -6.62
N PRO A 64 5.80 -16.31 -6.94
CA PRO A 64 4.37 -16.51 -6.69
C PRO A 64 4.07 -16.86 -5.23
N LYS A 65 4.14 -15.89 -4.35
CA LYS A 65 3.87 -16.08 -2.93
C LYS A 65 2.54 -15.52 -2.45
N PHE A 66 2.10 -14.39 -3.02
CA PHE A 66 0.89 -13.74 -2.56
C PHE A 66 -0.34 -14.33 -3.22
N ARG A 67 -1.36 -14.64 -2.40
CA ARG A 67 -2.61 -15.26 -2.88
C ARG A 67 -3.85 -14.49 -2.44
N GLY A 68 -3.70 -13.28 -1.94
CA GLY A 68 -4.84 -12.49 -1.48
C GLY A 68 -5.58 -11.79 -2.61
N ASN A 69 -6.66 -11.12 -2.23
CA ASN A 69 -7.46 -10.31 -3.15
C ASN A 69 -7.58 -8.90 -2.59
N PRO A 70 -6.64 -7.99 -2.96
CA PRO A 70 -6.66 -6.63 -2.42
C PRO A 70 -7.93 -5.87 -2.76
N SER A 71 -8.47 -6.06 -3.96
CA SER A 71 -9.69 -5.37 -4.37
C SER A 71 -10.86 -5.70 -3.46
N LYS A 72 -11.04 -6.98 -3.17
CA LYS A 72 -12.11 -7.43 -2.27
C LYS A 72 -11.95 -6.83 -0.88
N LYS A 73 -10.72 -6.81 -0.36
CA LYS A 73 -10.45 -6.25 0.96
C LYS A 73 -10.76 -4.76 1.01
N HIS A 74 -10.39 -4.03 -0.03
CA HIS A 74 -10.64 -2.59 -0.08
C HIS A 74 -12.14 -2.29 -0.16
N ILE A 75 -12.88 -3.08 -0.92
CA ILE A 75 -14.33 -2.94 -1.01
C ILE A 75 -14.96 -3.15 0.37
N GLU A 76 -14.54 -4.18 1.10
CA GLU A 76 -15.04 -4.46 2.43
C GLU A 76 -14.79 -3.30 3.40
N VAL A 77 -13.59 -2.72 3.34
CA VAL A 77 -13.25 -1.59 4.20
C VAL A 77 -14.12 -0.39 3.86
N ASP A 78 -14.34 -0.13 2.57
CA ASP A 78 -15.19 0.98 2.14
C ASP A 78 -16.63 0.81 2.64
N VAL A 79 -17.18 -0.41 2.55
CA VAL A 79 -18.51 -0.71 3.08
C VAL A 79 -18.57 -0.41 4.58
N ASN A 80 -17.57 -0.90 5.32
CA ASN A 80 -17.53 -0.72 6.77
C ASN A 80 -17.39 0.74 7.19
N LEU A 81 -16.84 1.58 6.33
CA LEU A 81 -16.68 3.01 6.59
C LEU A 81 -17.81 3.84 5.99
N GLY A 82 -18.88 3.20 5.55
CA GLY A 82 -20.04 3.92 5.00
C GLY A 82 -19.77 4.56 3.64
N TYR A 83 -18.91 3.94 2.84
CA TYR A 83 -18.57 4.40 1.49
C TYR A 83 -17.86 5.76 1.49
N THR A 84 -16.95 5.95 2.44
CA THR A 84 -16.28 7.24 2.60
C THR A 84 -14.83 7.27 2.12
N ILE A 85 -14.30 6.13 1.66
CA ILE A 85 -12.92 6.12 1.14
C ILE A 85 -12.91 6.85 -0.20
N ASP A 86 -11.99 7.79 -0.36
CA ASP A 86 -11.91 8.58 -1.59
C ASP A 86 -10.48 8.61 -2.13
N GLN A 87 -10.31 9.37 -3.22
CA GLN A 87 -9.00 9.50 -3.85
C GLN A 87 -7.96 10.09 -2.92
N THR A 88 -8.39 10.94 -1.98
CA THR A 88 -7.47 11.54 -1.03
C THR A 88 -6.81 10.50 -0.15
N HIS A 89 -7.56 9.48 0.28
CA HIS A 89 -6.99 8.40 1.08
C HIS A 89 -5.91 7.65 0.30
N PHE A 90 -6.21 7.30 -0.94
CA PHE A 90 -5.22 6.61 -1.78
C PHE A 90 -4.05 7.52 -2.13
N GLY A 91 -4.31 8.81 -2.30
CA GLY A 91 -3.25 9.79 -2.58
C GLY A 91 -2.28 9.91 -1.41
N LYS A 92 -2.79 9.93 -0.18
CA LYS A 92 -1.94 9.99 1.00
C LYS A 92 -1.13 8.71 1.17
N TRP A 93 -1.76 7.56 0.94
CA TRP A 93 -1.08 6.27 0.95
C TRP A 93 0.06 6.27 -0.07
N LEU A 94 -0.23 6.69 -1.28
CA LEU A 94 0.76 6.72 -2.35
C LEU A 94 1.91 7.67 -2.03
N GLN A 95 1.60 8.86 -1.54
CA GLN A 95 2.63 9.84 -1.20
C GLN A 95 3.60 9.27 -0.16
N LEU A 96 3.09 8.66 0.89
CA LEU A 96 3.93 8.06 1.91
C LEU A 96 4.81 6.93 1.35
N TRP A 97 4.23 6.13 0.44
CA TRP A 97 4.98 5.05 -0.20
C TRP A 97 6.14 5.60 -1.04
N LEU A 98 5.85 6.61 -1.88
CA LEU A 98 6.86 7.22 -2.72
C LEU A 98 7.96 7.86 -1.89
N GLU A 99 7.59 8.57 -0.83
CA GLU A 99 8.55 9.20 0.07
C GLU A 99 9.42 8.16 0.76
N SER A 100 8.82 7.08 1.22
CA SER A 100 9.56 6.03 1.91
C SER A 100 10.59 5.40 0.97
N ILE A 101 10.20 5.11 -0.26
CA ILE A 101 11.13 4.54 -1.23
C ILE A 101 12.26 5.53 -1.52
N ASP A 102 11.91 6.80 -1.77
CA ASP A 102 12.91 7.79 -2.13
C ASP A 102 13.93 8.01 -1.02
N GLU A 103 13.54 7.83 0.23
CA GLU A 103 14.46 7.96 1.36
C GLU A 103 15.36 6.74 1.53
N MET A 104 14.91 5.56 1.11
CA MET A 104 15.57 4.31 1.46
C MET A 104 16.25 3.62 0.31
N TYR A 105 15.71 3.73 -0.88
CA TYR A 105 16.16 2.90 -2.01
C TYR A 105 16.19 3.65 -3.32
N GLU A 106 17.02 3.14 -4.23
CA GLU A 106 17.09 3.65 -5.60
C GLU A 106 17.25 2.46 -6.55
N GLY A 107 17.20 2.72 -7.85
CA GLY A 107 17.46 1.71 -8.87
C GLY A 107 16.18 1.11 -9.45
N LEU A 108 16.35 0.03 -10.19
CA LEU A 108 15.29 -0.56 -11.01
C LEU A 108 14.05 -0.93 -10.20
N TYR A 109 14.23 -1.67 -9.12
CA TYR A 109 13.07 -2.16 -8.37
C TYR A 109 12.43 -1.07 -7.52
N ALA A 110 13.21 -0.06 -7.09
CA ALA A 110 12.62 1.11 -6.46
C ALA A 110 11.71 1.84 -7.44
N THR A 111 12.16 2.02 -8.68
CA THR A 111 11.36 2.66 -9.73
C THR A 111 10.10 1.83 -10.02
N LYS A 112 10.25 0.51 -10.14
CA LYS A 112 9.10 -0.37 -10.40
C LYS A 112 8.08 -0.33 -9.25
N ALA A 113 8.56 -0.30 -8.01
CA ALA A 113 7.68 -0.24 -6.85
C ALA A 113 6.88 1.05 -6.85
N LYS A 114 7.47 2.15 -7.24
CA LYS A 114 6.75 3.42 -7.34
C LYS A 114 5.74 3.41 -8.47
N GLN A 115 6.12 2.89 -9.64
CA GLN A 115 5.22 2.82 -10.78
C GLN A 115 4.02 1.92 -10.53
N PHE A 116 4.28 0.74 -9.94
CA PHE A 116 3.21 -0.20 -9.62
C PHE A 116 2.24 0.39 -8.61
N ALA A 117 2.77 1.08 -7.59
CA ALA A 117 1.93 1.70 -6.57
C ALA A 117 1.02 2.78 -7.16
N ARG A 118 1.52 3.57 -8.12
CA ARG A 118 0.71 4.58 -8.78
C ARG A 118 -0.48 3.96 -9.51
N LYS A 119 -0.22 2.89 -10.25
CA LYS A 119 -1.30 2.19 -10.96
C LYS A 119 -2.30 1.59 -9.98
N MET A 120 -1.79 1.01 -8.91
CA MET A 120 -2.62 0.34 -7.92
C MET A 120 -3.53 1.33 -7.19
N ALA A 121 -3.00 2.48 -6.80
CA ALA A 121 -3.79 3.48 -6.10
C ALA A 121 -4.98 3.93 -6.96
N THR A 122 -4.75 4.20 -8.24
CA THR A 122 -5.83 4.58 -9.15
C THR A 122 -6.81 3.44 -9.35
N GLY A 123 -6.30 2.24 -9.65
CA GLY A 123 -7.16 1.09 -9.96
C GLY A 123 -8.00 0.65 -8.77
N GLN A 124 -7.45 0.66 -7.58
CA GLN A 124 -8.19 0.23 -6.38
C GLN A 124 -9.31 1.21 -6.06
N PHE A 125 -9.07 2.51 -6.19
CA PHE A 125 -10.15 3.46 -5.97
C PHE A 125 -11.27 3.27 -6.98
N MET A 126 -10.93 3.09 -8.26
CA MET A 126 -11.94 2.86 -9.30
C MET A 126 -12.79 1.64 -8.97
N THR A 127 -12.15 0.56 -8.52
CA THR A 127 -12.86 -0.67 -8.15
C THR A 127 -13.80 -0.44 -6.99
N ILE A 128 -13.36 0.27 -5.97
CA ILE A 128 -14.21 0.60 -4.82
C ILE A 128 -15.43 1.40 -5.29
N TRP A 129 -15.19 2.45 -6.06
CA TRP A 129 -16.25 3.33 -6.52
C TRP A 129 -17.27 2.59 -7.38
N GLN A 130 -16.81 1.74 -8.28
CA GLN A 130 -17.70 0.98 -9.18
C GLN A 130 -18.57 0.00 -8.41
N ASN A 131 -18.13 -0.48 -7.25
CA ASN A 131 -18.87 -1.45 -6.45
C ASN A 131 -19.79 -0.81 -5.44
N ARG A 132 -19.86 0.52 -5.36
CA ARG A 132 -20.77 1.20 -4.45
C ARG A 132 -22.21 1.13 -4.98
N PRO A 133 -23.20 1.15 -4.07
CA PRO A 133 -24.58 1.41 -4.51
C PRO A 133 -24.63 2.76 -5.22
N ASN A 134 -25.53 2.90 -6.21
CA ASN A 134 -25.59 4.09 -7.02
C ASN A 134 -25.72 5.38 -6.22
N GLU A 135 -26.49 5.33 -5.12
CA GLU A 135 -26.70 6.51 -4.28
C GLU A 135 -25.42 7.00 -3.59
N PHE A 136 -24.39 6.14 -3.52
CA PHE A 136 -23.10 6.49 -2.91
C PHE A 136 -22.01 6.71 -3.94
N LYS A 137 -22.32 6.69 -5.22
CA LYS A 137 -21.34 7.04 -6.24
C LYS A 137 -21.30 8.54 -6.33
N ALA A 138 -20.16 9.09 -5.95
CA ALA A 138 -20.01 10.53 -5.84
C ALA A 138 -20.42 11.24 -7.11
N LYS A 139 -20.98 12.39 -6.94
CA LYS A 139 -21.46 13.19 -8.04
C LYS A 139 -20.42 14.12 -8.60
N GLY A 140 -19.31 14.15 -8.08
CA GLY A 140 -18.33 15.05 -8.59
C GLY A 140 -16.99 14.73 -8.12
#